data_b559b7a44130d2b87d2b521c2bdb7151
#
_entry.id   b559b7a44130d2b87d2b521c2bdb7151
#
_cell.length_a   1.000
_cell.length_b   1.000
_cell.length_c   1.000
_cell.angle_alpha   90.00
_cell.angle_beta   90.00
_cell.angle_gamma   90.00
#
_symmetry.space_group_name_H-M   'P 1'
#
loop_
_entity.id
_entity.type
_entity.pdbx_description
1 polymer ?
#
loop_
_entity_poly.entity_id
_entity_poly.type
_entity_poly.pdbx_seq_one_letter_code
_entity_poly.pdbx_strand_id
1 'polypeptide(L)'
;TVESHGKQAVLWGALTHAKGKTPVKSENVIMDMWYNGYADPKDMKEQGFKMVSVPDGFVYIVPAAGYYYDYLNDKMLYERWTPAQIGNVKFEERDPQIMGGMFALWNDVCGNGISIGDLHHRIFPAMQVISQKTWHAVNDTVGYAKWNKQRKMLGEGPVANELGHTEFTTASLNP
;
A
#
# COMPACT_ATOMS: atom_id res chain seq x y z
N THR A 1 -1.07 27.70 1.35
CA THR A 1 -2.26 27.62 2.25
C THR A 1 -2.10 26.55 3.32
N VAL A 2 -1.68 25.30 2.97
CA VAL A 2 -1.50 24.22 3.96
C VAL A 2 -0.42 24.59 4.98
N GLU A 3 0.73 25.06 4.52
CA GLU A 3 1.87 25.45 5.37
C GLU A 3 1.55 26.66 6.26
N SER A 4 0.75 27.61 5.78
CA SER A 4 0.35 28.77 6.59
C SER A 4 -0.47 28.39 7.82
N HIS A 5 -0.97 27.15 7.87
CA HIS A 5 -1.68 26.58 9.03
C HIS A 5 -0.81 25.58 9.81
N GLY A 6 0.50 25.57 9.61
CA GLY A 6 1.44 24.66 10.28
C GLY A 6 1.23 23.19 9.93
N LYS A 7 0.68 22.89 8.75
CA LYS A 7 0.40 21.54 8.27
C LYS A 7 1.33 21.16 7.14
N GLN A 8 1.57 19.87 7.00
CA GLN A 8 2.30 19.26 5.88
C GLN A 8 1.32 18.74 4.83
N ALA A 9 1.61 18.94 3.55
CA ALA A 9 0.81 18.42 2.46
C ALA A 9 1.20 16.97 2.15
N VAL A 10 0.22 16.14 1.85
CA VAL A 10 0.41 14.81 1.28
C VAL A 10 -0.26 14.78 -0.08
N LEU A 11 0.46 14.31 -1.10
CA LEU A 11 0.00 14.27 -2.48
C LEU A 11 0.16 12.85 -3.03
N TRP A 12 -0.82 12.40 -3.78
CA TRP A 12 -0.67 11.19 -4.61
C TRP A 12 0.28 11.46 -5.77
N GLY A 13 1.23 10.58 -5.98
CA GLY A 13 2.32 10.71 -6.95
C GLY A 13 1.86 10.72 -8.38
N ALA A 14 1.43 11.87 -8.86
CA ALA A 14 0.98 12.14 -10.22
C ALA A 14 1.49 13.49 -10.73
N LEU A 15 2.63 13.96 -10.24
CA LEU A 15 3.18 15.28 -10.60
C LEU A 15 3.51 15.38 -12.09
N THR A 16 3.85 14.26 -12.73
CA THR A 16 4.12 14.23 -14.19
C THR A 16 2.87 14.51 -15.04
N HIS A 17 1.67 14.30 -14.46
CA HIS A 17 0.40 14.65 -15.10
C HIS A 17 0.00 16.11 -14.87
N ALA A 18 0.52 16.71 -13.84
CA ALA A 18 0.26 18.10 -13.52
C ALA A 18 1.09 19.01 -14.47
N LYS A 19 0.56 19.33 -15.62
CA LYS A 19 1.16 20.29 -16.57
C LYS A 19 1.10 21.73 -16.02
N GLY A 20 1.49 21.90 -14.77
CA GLY A 20 1.60 23.20 -14.14
C GLY A 20 2.93 23.87 -14.43
N LYS A 21 2.95 25.20 -14.44
CA LYS A 21 4.19 25.99 -14.55
C LYS A 21 4.89 26.24 -13.20
N THR A 22 4.19 25.95 -12.13
CA THR A 22 4.70 26.16 -10.78
C THR A 22 5.28 24.85 -10.25
N PRO A 23 6.55 24.78 -9.93
CA PRO A 23 7.15 23.59 -9.35
C PRO A 23 6.56 23.31 -7.96
N VAL A 24 6.33 22.05 -7.65
CA VAL A 24 5.99 21.62 -6.29
C VAL A 24 7.26 21.51 -5.50
N LYS A 25 7.34 22.23 -4.39
CA LYS A 25 8.48 22.15 -3.47
C LYS A 25 8.48 20.82 -2.71
N SER A 26 9.63 20.22 -2.56
CA SER A 26 9.77 18.96 -1.81
C SER A 26 9.75 19.13 -0.30
N GLU A 27 10.13 20.32 0.17
CA GLU A 27 10.12 20.65 1.60
C GLU A 27 8.73 20.53 2.16
N ASN A 28 8.26 20.02 3.07
CA ASN A 28 6.90 19.92 3.63
C ASN A 28 5.86 19.22 2.74
N VAL A 29 6.30 18.45 1.74
CA VAL A 29 5.42 17.62 0.92
C VAL A 29 5.81 16.15 1.05
N ILE A 30 4.84 15.29 1.28
CA ILE A 30 4.98 13.83 1.23
C ILE A 30 4.28 13.33 -0.03
N MET A 31 4.91 12.40 -0.74
CA MET A 31 4.37 11.78 -1.94
C MET A 31 3.92 10.35 -1.66
N ASP A 32 2.64 10.08 -1.84
CA ASP A 32 2.12 8.71 -1.86
C ASP A 32 2.43 8.09 -3.24
N MET A 33 3.44 7.23 -3.26
CA MET A 33 3.98 6.66 -4.50
C MET A 33 3.26 5.38 -4.86
N TRP A 34 2.33 5.48 -5.83
CA TRP A 34 1.46 4.37 -6.20
C TRP A 34 1.76 3.78 -7.59
N TYR A 35 2.13 4.58 -8.56
CA TYR A 35 2.39 4.14 -9.92
C TYR A 35 3.61 4.83 -10.54
N ASN A 36 4.61 4.04 -10.90
CA ASN A 36 5.88 4.57 -11.40
C ASN A 36 5.76 5.32 -12.75
N GLY A 37 4.73 5.01 -13.54
CA GLY A 37 4.46 5.71 -14.78
C GLY A 37 4.01 7.16 -14.59
N TYR A 38 3.56 7.53 -13.39
CA TYR A 38 3.14 8.88 -13.06
C TYR A 38 4.18 9.67 -12.28
N ALA A 39 4.99 8.99 -11.48
CA ALA A 39 6.10 9.61 -10.78
C ALA A 39 7.20 8.57 -10.57
N ASP A 40 8.37 8.80 -11.13
CA ASP A 40 9.53 7.92 -10.91
C ASP A 40 10.04 8.09 -9.47
N PRO A 41 10.14 7.01 -8.68
CA PRO A 41 10.58 7.10 -7.30
C PRO A 41 12.01 7.62 -7.12
N LYS A 42 12.90 7.35 -8.08
CA LYS A 42 14.28 7.85 -8.02
C LYS A 42 14.32 9.35 -8.23
N ASP A 43 13.59 9.84 -9.24
CA ASP A 43 13.47 11.28 -9.49
C ASP A 43 12.86 12.02 -8.30
N MET A 44 11.83 11.42 -7.67
CA MET A 44 11.22 12.02 -6.47
C MET A 44 12.21 12.07 -5.31
N LYS A 45 13.01 11.03 -5.13
CA LYS A 45 14.06 11.01 -4.12
C LYS A 45 15.13 12.07 -4.38
N GLU A 46 15.61 12.17 -5.62
CA GLU A 46 16.63 13.17 -6.02
C GLU A 46 16.14 14.59 -5.82
N GLN A 47 14.85 14.84 -6.02
CA GLN A 47 14.22 16.14 -5.74
C GLN A 47 14.01 16.40 -4.24
N GLY A 48 14.31 15.44 -3.37
CA GLY A 48 14.21 15.58 -1.93
C GLY A 48 12.84 15.31 -1.32
N PHE A 49 11.91 14.71 -2.07
CA PHE A 49 10.60 14.34 -1.53
C PHE A 49 10.70 13.23 -0.48
N LYS A 50 9.91 13.34 0.57
CA LYS A 50 9.56 12.20 1.42
C LYS A 50 8.46 11.40 0.74
N MET A 51 8.52 10.07 0.85
CA MET A 51 7.65 9.16 0.12
C MET A 51 6.99 8.14 1.04
N VAL A 52 5.75 7.78 0.74
CA VAL A 52 5.05 6.61 1.29
C VAL A 52 4.91 5.58 0.18
N SER A 53 5.32 4.35 0.45
CA SER A 53 5.18 3.25 -0.49
C SER A 53 3.75 2.73 -0.52
N VAL A 54 3.09 2.87 -1.65
CA VAL A 54 1.71 2.38 -1.87
C VAL A 54 1.56 1.79 -3.28
N PRO A 55 2.53 0.98 -3.74
CA PRO A 55 2.60 0.53 -5.13
C PRO A 55 1.39 -0.33 -5.50
N ASP A 56 0.72 0.03 -6.58
CA ASP A 56 -0.50 -0.62 -7.08
C ASP A 56 -0.34 -2.12 -7.33
N GLY A 57 0.82 -2.53 -7.85
CA GLY A 57 1.16 -3.93 -8.09
C GLY A 57 1.35 -4.80 -6.84
N PHE A 58 1.34 -4.21 -5.64
CA PHE A 58 1.54 -4.92 -4.37
C PHE A 58 0.40 -4.74 -3.38
N VAL A 59 -0.11 -3.52 -3.25
CA VAL A 59 -0.92 -3.14 -2.09
C VAL A 59 -2.27 -2.50 -2.46
N TYR A 60 -2.67 -2.55 -3.74
CA TYR A 60 -4.00 -2.10 -4.16
C TYR A 60 -5.01 -3.23 -4.08
N ILE A 61 -6.13 -2.95 -3.42
CA ILE A 61 -7.33 -3.79 -3.42
C ILE A 61 -8.38 -3.04 -4.22
N VAL A 62 -8.80 -3.61 -5.36
CA VAL A 62 -9.86 -3.03 -6.20
C VAL A 62 -10.83 -4.14 -6.57
N PRO A 63 -11.84 -4.40 -5.73
CA PRO A 63 -12.77 -5.50 -5.94
C PRO A 63 -13.42 -5.43 -7.32
N ALA A 64 -13.51 -6.57 -7.99
CA ALA A 64 -14.09 -6.74 -9.31
C ALA A 64 -13.37 -6.05 -10.48
N ALA A 65 -12.23 -5.43 -10.27
CA ALA A 65 -11.49 -4.74 -11.34
C ALA A 65 -10.84 -5.69 -12.34
N GLY A 66 -10.51 -6.92 -11.93
CA GLY A 66 -9.90 -7.94 -12.80
C GLY A 66 -8.39 -7.75 -13.07
N TYR A 67 -7.91 -6.51 -13.05
CA TYR A 67 -6.49 -6.15 -13.25
C TYR A 67 -5.79 -5.73 -11.95
N TYR A 68 -6.50 -5.57 -10.85
CA TYR A 68 -5.98 -5.39 -9.49
C TYR A 68 -6.37 -6.55 -8.59
N TYR A 69 -5.81 -6.60 -7.40
CA TYR A 69 -6.17 -7.60 -6.41
C TYR A 69 -7.58 -7.39 -5.88
N ASP A 70 -8.35 -8.47 -5.77
CA ASP A 70 -9.58 -8.50 -4.98
C ASP A 70 -9.24 -8.68 -3.49
N TYR A 71 -8.23 -9.52 -3.22
CA TYR A 71 -7.57 -9.69 -1.92
C TYR A 71 -6.07 -9.66 -2.12
N LEU A 72 -5.33 -9.04 -1.21
CA LEU A 72 -3.88 -8.99 -1.32
C LEU A 72 -3.25 -10.38 -1.19
N ASN A 73 -2.16 -10.59 -1.90
CA ASN A 73 -1.35 -11.79 -1.76
C ASN A 73 -0.45 -11.67 -0.52
N ASP A 74 -0.98 -12.05 0.65
CA ASP A 74 -0.31 -11.94 1.94
C ASP A 74 1.07 -12.60 1.97
N LYS A 75 1.19 -13.77 1.32
CA LYS A 75 2.47 -14.49 1.28
C LYS A 75 3.51 -13.69 0.49
N MET A 76 3.14 -13.22 -0.68
CA MET A 76 4.04 -12.42 -1.52
C MET A 76 4.44 -11.11 -0.81
N LEU A 77 3.50 -10.44 -0.18
CA LEU A 77 3.78 -9.23 0.61
C LEU A 77 4.73 -9.54 1.77
N TYR A 78 4.44 -10.56 2.55
CA TYR A 78 5.28 -10.96 3.67
C TYR A 78 6.72 -11.29 3.25
N GLU A 79 6.88 -12.05 2.17
CA GLU A 79 8.18 -12.54 1.72
C GLU A 79 8.99 -11.52 0.90
N ARG A 80 8.32 -10.60 0.18
CA ARG A 80 8.99 -9.80 -0.85
C ARG A 80 8.83 -8.30 -0.73
N TRP A 81 7.78 -7.81 -0.08
CA TRP A 81 7.54 -6.39 0.00
C TRP A 81 8.00 -5.81 1.34
N THR A 82 8.53 -4.60 1.28
CA THR A 82 8.76 -3.72 2.44
C THR A 82 8.45 -2.30 2.01
N PRO A 83 8.31 -1.35 2.94
CA PRO A 83 8.16 0.07 2.58
C PRO A 83 9.26 0.62 1.66
N ALA A 84 10.45 0.03 1.69
CA ALA A 84 11.55 0.39 0.79
C ALA A 84 11.32 -0.02 -0.67
N GLN A 85 10.29 -0.86 -0.95
CA GLN A 85 9.90 -1.26 -2.29
C GLN A 85 8.80 -0.34 -2.80
N ILE A 86 9.11 0.53 -3.76
CA ILE A 86 8.15 1.42 -4.42
C ILE A 86 8.07 1.01 -5.90
N GLY A 87 7.01 0.30 -6.25
CA GLY A 87 6.86 -0.27 -7.60
C GLY A 87 8.03 -1.21 -7.94
N ASN A 88 8.72 -0.93 -9.02
CA ASN A 88 9.90 -1.69 -9.46
C ASN A 88 11.23 -1.19 -8.88
N VAL A 89 11.20 -0.14 -8.04
CA VAL A 89 12.39 0.43 -7.41
C VAL A 89 12.48 -0.04 -5.96
N LYS A 90 13.63 -0.54 -5.58
CA LYS A 90 13.96 -0.86 -4.20
C LYS A 90 15.04 0.08 -3.69
N PHE A 91 14.74 0.77 -2.61
CA PHE A 91 15.67 1.63 -1.88
C PHE A 91 16.33 0.87 -0.73
N GLU A 92 17.28 1.52 -0.08
CA GLU A 92 17.85 1.00 1.16
C GLU A 92 16.78 0.93 2.25
N GLU A 93 16.82 -0.12 3.05
CA GLU A 93 15.92 -0.24 4.20
C GLU A 93 16.18 0.88 5.21
N ARG A 94 15.12 1.45 5.73
CA ARG A 94 15.17 2.60 6.64
C ARG A 94 15.74 3.89 6.02
N ASP A 95 15.65 4.01 4.70
CA ASP A 95 15.97 5.28 4.03
C ASP A 95 15.13 6.42 4.65
N PRO A 96 15.76 7.53 5.08
CA PRO A 96 15.07 8.60 5.79
C PRO A 96 14.01 9.33 4.96
N GLN A 97 14.02 9.17 3.65
CA GLN A 97 12.98 9.73 2.77
C GLN A 97 11.78 8.77 2.60
N ILE A 98 11.88 7.50 3.03
CA ILE A 98 10.79 6.54 2.99
C ILE A 98 10.08 6.53 4.34
N MET A 99 8.90 7.16 4.38
CA MET A 99 8.14 7.38 5.62
C MET A 99 7.42 6.13 6.11
N GLY A 100 7.22 5.14 5.25
CA GLY A 100 6.51 3.92 5.55
C GLY A 100 5.77 3.36 4.35
N GLY A 101 4.78 2.53 4.61
CA GLY A 101 3.94 1.93 3.59
C GLY A 101 2.46 2.01 3.93
N MET A 102 1.64 1.95 2.90
CA MET A 102 0.19 1.99 2.99
C MET A 102 -0.40 1.02 1.97
N PHE A 103 -1.57 0.45 2.25
CA PHE A 103 -2.40 -0.19 1.25
C PHE A 103 -3.60 0.69 0.93
N ALA A 104 -4.19 0.48 -0.23
CA ALA A 104 -5.38 1.22 -0.65
C ALA A 104 -6.50 0.25 -1.03
N LEU A 105 -7.73 0.61 -0.69
CA LEU A 105 -8.94 -0.08 -1.12
C LEU A 105 -9.82 0.89 -1.89
N TRP A 106 -10.10 0.56 -3.15
CA TRP A 106 -10.86 1.38 -4.08
C TRP A 106 -12.11 0.65 -4.54
N ASN A 107 -13.25 1.30 -4.44
CA ASN A 107 -14.55 0.71 -4.78
C ASN A 107 -15.08 1.16 -6.15
N ASP A 108 -14.19 1.50 -7.08
CA ASP A 108 -14.54 2.15 -8.35
C ASP A 108 -15.45 1.32 -9.24
N VAL A 109 -15.34 0.00 -9.17
CA VAL A 109 -16.04 -0.93 -10.10
C VAL A 109 -16.96 -1.94 -9.42
N CYS A 110 -17.05 -1.96 -8.10
CA CYS A 110 -17.87 -2.96 -7.40
C CYS A 110 -19.36 -2.58 -7.26
N GLY A 111 -19.74 -1.36 -7.64
CA GLY A 111 -21.13 -0.90 -7.57
C GLY A 111 -21.72 -1.07 -6.17
N ASN A 112 -22.95 -1.57 -6.10
CA ASN A 112 -23.68 -1.83 -4.85
C ASN A 112 -23.54 -3.28 -4.35
N GLY A 113 -22.61 -4.05 -4.89
CA GLY A 113 -22.48 -5.49 -4.66
C GLY A 113 -21.61 -5.90 -3.48
N ILE A 114 -21.03 -4.95 -2.73
CA ILE A 114 -20.12 -5.24 -1.63
C ILE A 114 -20.65 -4.67 -0.31
N SER A 115 -20.79 -5.54 0.70
CA SER A 115 -21.16 -5.14 2.05
C SER A 115 -19.98 -4.55 2.82
N ILE A 116 -20.25 -3.92 3.96
CA ILE A 116 -19.22 -3.45 4.89
C ILE A 116 -18.38 -4.64 5.40
N GLY A 117 -19.01 -5.79 5.67
CA GLY A 117 -18.34 -7.02 6.08
C GLY A 117 -17.34 -7.51 5.02
N ASP A 118 -17.73 -7.47 3.75
CA ASP A 118 -16.83 -7.80 2.63
C ASP A 118 -15.61 -6.88 2.55
N LEU A 119 -15.80 -5.60 2.79
CA LEU A 119 -14.70 -4.63 2.84
C LEU A 119 -13.76 -4.92 4.01
N HIS A 120 -14.32 -5.17 5.19
CA HIS A 120 -13.54 -5.52 6.38
C HIS A 120 -12.74 -6.79 6.16
N HIS A 121 -13.33 -7.80 5.52
CA HIS A 121 -12.64 -9.06 5.23
C HIS A 121 -11.43 -8.86 4.28
N ARG A 122 -11.47 -7.87 3.42
CA ARG A 122 -10.31 -7.49 2.58
C ARG A 122 -9.28 -6.67 3.34
N ILE A 123 -9.73 -5.76 4.18
CA ILE A 123 -8.88 -4.79 4.89
C ILE A 123 -8.08 -5.47 6.01
N PHE A 124 -8.71 -6.26 6.86
CA PHE A 124 -8.06 -6.76 8.07
C PHE A 124 -6.85 -7.66 7.77
N PRO A 125 -6.90 -8.62 6.86
CA PRO A 125 -5.71 -9.38 6.48
C PRO A 125 -4.60 -8.49 5.90
N ALA A 126 -4.96 -7.52 5.05
CA ALA A 126 -4.02 -6.55 4.50
C ALA A 126 -3.34 -5.73 5.60
N MET A 127 -4.11 -5.22 6.56
CA MET A 127 -3.58 -4.49 7.71
C MET A 127 -2.56 -5.30 8.50
N GLN A 128 -2.84 -6.58 8.73
CA GLN A 128 -1.96 -7.43 9.53
C GLN A 128 -0.60 -7.62 8.87
N VAL A 129 -0.57 -7.90 7.56
CA VAL A 129 0.71 -8.08 6.85
C VAL A 129 1.44 -6.75 6.67
N ILE A 130 0.74 -5.68 6.33
CA ILE A 130 1.35 -4.35 6.17
C ILE A 130 1.91 -3.86 7.51
N SER A 131 1.18 -4.00 8.61
CA SER A 131 1.66 -3.65 9.95
C SER A 131 2.92 -4.41 10.31
N GLN A 132 2.98 -5.71 10.05
CA GLN A 132 4.17 -6.52 10.27
C GLN A 132 5.37 -5.98 9.47
N LYS A 133 5.17 -5.67 8.20
CA LYS A 133 6.25 -5.20 7.31
C LYS A 133 6.70 -3.77 7.59
N THR A 134 5.82 -2.91 8.03
CA THR A 134 6.18 -1.54 8.42
C THR A 134 6.91 -1.51 9.78
N TRP A 135 6.61 -2.46 10.66
CA TRP A 135 7.28 -2.55 11.97
C TRP A 135 8.67 -3.20 11.90
N HIS A 136 8.80 -4.32 11.18
CA HIS A 136 10.02 -5.14 11.16
C HIS A 136 10.84 -5.06 9.86
N ALA A 137 10.31 -4.47 8.82
CA ALA A 137 10.97 -4.38 7.51
C ALA A 137 11.41 -5.76 6.95
N VAL A 138 12.71 -5.99 6.78
CA VAL A 138 13.25 -7.13 6.03
C VAL A 138 13.54 -8.36 6.88
N ASN A 139 13.82 -8.18 8.16
CA ASN A 139 14.40 -9.24 8.99
C ASN A 139 13.36 -10.01 9.79
N ASP A 140 12.36 -10.55 9.10
CA ASP A 140 11.49 -11.53 9.72
C ASP A 140 12.27 -12.84 9.89
N THR A 141 12.76 -13.07 11.09
CA THR A 141 13.34 -14.36 11.49
C THR A 141 12.27 -15.47 11.52
N VAL A 142 11.02 -15.08 11.38
CA VAL A 142 9.86 -15.97 11.35
C VAL A 142 9.38 -16.11 9.92
N GLY A 143 9.46 -17.32 9.36
CA GLY A 143 8.93 -17.60 8.02
C GLY A 143 7.41 -17.43 7.94
N TYR A 144 6.90 -17.13 6.74
CA TYR A 144 5.48 -16.86 6.48
C TYR A 144 4.53 -17.90 7.10
N ALA A 145 4.82 -19.19 6.99
CA ALA A 145 3.94 -20.24 7.49
C ALA A 145 3.70 -20.12 9.01
N LYS A 146 4.76 -19.86 9.78
CA LYS A 146 4.69 -19.67 11.23
C LYS A 146 3.96 -18.36 11.57
N TRP A 147 4.31 -17.28 10.90
CA TRP A 147 3.65 -15.98 11.07
C TRP A 147 2.15 -16.07 10.76
N ASN A 148 1.77 -16.68 9.64
CA ASN A 148 0.37 -16.82 9.23
C ASN A 148 -0.44 -17.67 10.22
N LYS A 149 0.18 -18.71 10.82
CA LYS A 149 -0.46 -19.46 11.90
C LYS A 149 -0.74 -18.57 13.11
N GLN A 150 0.22 -17.75 13.53
CA GLN A 150 0.05 -16.80 14.62
C GLN A 150 -1.01 -15.75 14.32
N ARG A 151 -0.98 -15.18 13.11
CA ARG A 151 -1.98 -14.24 12.65
C ARG A 151 -3.41 -14.79 12.73
N LYS A 152 -3.62 -16.02 12.25
CA LYS A 152 -4.93 -16.69 12.31
C LYS A 152 -5.41 -16.93 13.75
N MET A 153 -4.51 -17.08 14.70
CA MET A 153 -4.89 -17.19 16.12
C MET A 153 -5.37 -15.86 16.72
N LEU A 154 -4.85 -14.73 16.22
CA LEU A 154 -5.35 -13.41 16.64
C LEU A 154 -6.74 -13.13 16.03
N GLY A 155 -7.06 -13.76 14.91
CA GLY A 155 -8.28 -13.52 14.19
C GLY A 155 -8.30 -12.19 13.42
N GLU A 156 -9.45 -11.89 12.86
CA GLU A 156 -9.73 -10.64 12.16
C GLU A 156 -10.54 -9.70 13.06
N GLY A 157 -10.71 -8.45 12.65
CA GLY A 157 -11.53 -7.49 13.39
C GLY A 157 -13.01 -7.88 13.45
N PRO A 158 -13.80 -7.24 14.30
CA PRO A 158 -15.25 -7.45 14.37
C PRO A 158 -15.90 -7.31 12.99
N VAL A 159 -16.89 -8.14 12.71
CA VAL A 159 -17.63 -8.20 11.43
C VAL A 159 -16.76 -8.39 10.17
N ALA A 160 -15.54 -8.85 10.32
CA ALA A 160 -14.62 -9.01 9.21
C ALA A 160 -14.98 -10.18 8.28
N ASN A 161 -15.79 -11.13 8.72
CA ASN A 161 -16.11 -12.33 7.96
C ASN A 161 -17.62 -12.67 8.01
N GLU A 162 -18.46 -11.70 7.66
CA GLU A 162 -19.92 -11.91 7.62
C GLU A 162 -20.33 -12.94 6.59
N LEU A 163 -19.60 -13.09 5.49
CA LEU A 163 -19.88 -14.04 4.41
C LEU A 163 -19.18 -15.39 4.57
N GLY A 164 -18.43 -15.61 5.66
CA GLY A 164 -17.76 -16.88 5.91
C GLY A 164 -16.61 -17.21 4.95
N HIS A 165 -16.03 -16.22 4.29
CA HIS A 165 -14.84 -16.42 3.46
C HIS A 165 -13.63 -16.79 4.32
N THR A 166 -13.07 -17.96 4.10
CA THR A 166 -11.94 -18.46 4.88
C THR A 166 -10.60 -18.40 4.15
N GLU A 167 -10.64 -18.16 2.84
CA GLU A 167 -9.46 -18.13 1.98
C GLU A 167 -9.43 -16.86 1.15
N PHE A 168 -8.23 -16.33 0.98
CA PHE A 168 -7.99 -15.17 0.14
C PHE A 168 -7.82 -15.62 -1.30
N THR A 169 -8.67 -15.10 -2.16
CA THR A 169 -8.47 -15.21 -3.60
C THR A 169 -7.62 -14.03 -4.04
N THR A 170 -6.59 -14.28 -4.80
CA THR A 170 -5.79 -13.25 -5.42
C THR A 170 -6.17 -13.15 -6.88
N ALA A 171 -6.75 -12.04 -7.30
CA ALA A 171 -6.62 -11.64 -8.68
C ALA A 171 -5.17 -11.21 -8.85
N SER A 172 -4.40 -11.91 -9.65
CA SER A 172 -3.06 -11.45 -9.98
C SER A 172 -3.18 -10.28 -10.95
N LEU A 173 -2.44 -9.21 -10.70
CA LEU A 173 -2.07 -8.34 -11.78
C LEU A 173 -1.33 -9.19 -12.81
N ASN A 174 -1.87 -9.30 -14.00
CA ASN A 174 -1.06 -9.69 -15.13
C ASN A 174 -0.08 -8.56 -15.39
N PRO A 175 1.24 -8.84 -15.39
CA PRO A 175 2.26 -7.83 -15.69
C PRO A 175 2.11 -7.27 -17.08
#